data_1b179625647644b07f0656ac1ffc7137
#
_entry.id   1b179625647644b07f0656ac1ffc7137
#
_cell.length_a   1.000
_cell.length_b   1.000
_cell.length_c   1.000
_cell.angle_alpha   90.00
_cell.angle_beta   90.00
_cell.angle_gamma   90.00
#
_symmetry.space_group_name_H-M   'P 1'
#
loop_
_entity.id
_entity.type
_entity.pdbx_description
1 polymer ?
#
loop_
_entity_poly.entity_id
_entity_poly.type
_entity_poly.pdbx_seq_one_letter_code
_entity_poly.pdbx_strand_id
1 'polypeptide(L)'
;MEYEFLRNTITDTVFARFSMDHEALGFWLSEELADNTELYSQICQQIERLQSGQGNEWRLVGKALSLELDIEQARIFANDIEDNDDQELDESMSFYDGESEAFCGLEDFYDVIVSWRRFIDEK
;
A
#
# COMPACT_ATOMS: atom_id res chain seq x y z
N MET A 1 14.24 -3.75 -1.28
CA MET A 1 13.23 -3.06 -0.49
C MET A 1 13.39 -3.44 0.96
N GLU A 2 13.62 -2.47 1.80
CA GLU A 2 13.78 -2.72 3.22
C GLU A 2 12.64 -2.11 3.99
N TYR A 3 12.18 -2.78 5.00
CA TYR A 3 11.06 -2.27 5.76
C TYR A 3 11.03 -2.89 7.15
N GLU A 4 10.27 -2.25 8.03
CA GLU A 4 10.07 -2.78 9.37
C GLU A 4 8.68 -2.37 9.84
N PHE A 5 8.13 -3.17 10.72
CA PHE A 5 6.83 -2.89 11.30
C PHE A 5 7.05 -2.53 12.76
N LEU A 6 6.30 -1.54 13.23
CA LEU A 6 6.50 -1.00 14.56
C LEU A 6 5.17 -0.88 15.28
N ARG A 7 5.23 -0.96 16.59
CA ARG A 7 4.04 -0.83 17.40
C ARG A 7 4.25 0.31 18.38
N ASN A 8 3.31 1.24 18.39
CA ASN A 8 3.36 2.35 19.33
C ASN A 8 2.56 1.91 20.54
N THR A 9 3.24 1.63 21.65
CA THR A 9 2.55 1.10 22.82
C THR A 9 1.72 2.14 23.55
N ILE A 10 2.01 3.41 23.31
CA ILE A 10 1.24 4.46 23.97
C ILE A 10 -0.14 4.56 23.34
N THR A 11 -0.22 4.54 22.03
CA THR A 11 -1.49 4.65 21.33
C THR A 11 -2.04 3.31 20.90
N ASP A 12 -1.24 2.24 21.10
CA ASP A 12 -1.64 0.89 20.71
C ASP A 12 -1.97 0.81 19.25
N THR A 13 -1.16 1.45 18.43
CA THR A 13 -1.32 1.40 16.99
C THR A 13 -0.08 0.78 16.37
N VAL A 14 -0.24 0.29 15.15
CA VAL A 14 0.87 -0.30 14.43
C VAL A 14 1.09 0.50 13.15
N PHE A 15 2.32 0.51 12.68
CA PHE A 15 2.62 1.20 11.43
C PHE A 15 3.83 0.57 10.79
N ALA A 16 3.99 0.84 9.50
CA ALA A 16 5.08 0.28 8.72
C ALA A 16 5.97 1.40 8.24
N ARG A 17 7.27 1.15 8.21
CA ARG A 17 8.23 2.12 7.75
C ARG A 17 9.07 1.45 6.68
N PHE A 18 9.15 2.07 5.52
CA PHE A 18 9.86 1.53 4.38
C PHE A 18 10.99 2.45 3.97
N SER A 19 11.98 1.87 3.32
CA SER A 19 13.11 2.63 2.85
C SER A 19 12.70 3.58 1.74
N MET A 20 13.61 4.44 1.34
CA MET A 20 13.32 5.39 0.30
C MET A 20 12.83 4.69 -0.93
N ASP A 21 12.00 5.32 -1.68
CA ASP A 21 11.38 4.81 -2.89
C ASP A 21 10.22 3.87 -2.58
N HIS A 22 10.04 3.47 -1.34
CA HIS A 22 8.92 2.61 -0.98
C HIS A 22 8.11 3.17 0.17
N GLU A 23 8.32 4.44 0.48
CA GLU A 23 7.63 5.04 1.62
C GLU A 23 6.12 5.05 1.46
N ALA A 24 5.65 5.22 0.23
CA ALA A 24 4.21 5.22 0.00
C ALA A 24 3.59 3.88 0.38
N LEU A 25 4.32 2.79 0.21
CA LEU A 25 3.82 1.48 0.60
C LEU A 25 3.63 1.42 2.12
N GLY A 26 4.56 2.00 2.86
CA GLY A 26 4.42 2.04 4.31
C GLY A 26 3.21 2.85 4.75
N PHE A 27 3.00 3.99 4.13
CA PHE A 27 1.83 4.79 4.44
C PHE A 27 0.55 4.04 4.10
N TRP A 28 0.54 3.35 2.97
CA TRP A 28 -0.64 2.61 2.56
C TRP A 28 -0.97 1.52 3.57
N LEU A 29 0.02 0.77 4.00
CA LEU A 29 -0.21 -0.28 4.98
C LEU A 29 -0.74 0.30 6.29
N SER A 30 -0.16 1.40 6.72
CA SER A 30 -0.51 1.96 8.03
C SER A 30 -1.87 2.65 8.01
N GLU A 31 -2.17 3.33 6.91
CA GLU A 31 -3.36 4.19 6.87
C GLU A 31 -4.52 3.60 6.07
N GLU A 32 -4.22 2.87 5.01
CA GLU A 32 -5.30 2.38 4.17
C GLU A 32 -5.69 0.96 4.54
N LEU A 33 -4.73 0.06 4.59
CA LEU A 33 -5.03 -1.32 4.95
C LEU A 33 -5.23 -1.48 6.45
N ALA A 34 -4.29 -0.97 7.22
CA ALA A 34 -4.35 -1.06 8.68
C ALA A 34 -4.76 -2.46 9.11
N ASP A 35 -5.78 -2.59 9.94
CA ASP A 35 -6.21 -3.88 10.43
C ASP A 35 -7.52 -4.34 9.79
N ASN A 36 -7.81 -3.86 8.60
CA ASN A 36 -9.05 -4.21 7.91
C ASN A 36 -8.93 -5.61 7.33
N THR A 37 -9.55 -6.61 7.96
CA THR A 37 -9.41 -7.97 7.52
C THR A 37 -10.14 -8.25 6.22
N GLU A 38 -11.24 -7.57 5.98
CA GLU A 38 -11.98 -7.78 4.75
C GLU A 38 -11.17 -7.29 3.56
N LEU A 39 -10.55 -6.14 3.71
CA LEU A 39 -9.73 -5.60 2.64
C LEU A 39 -8.53 -6.49 2.40
N TYR A 40 -7.90 -6.96 3.46
CA TYR A 40 -6.77 -7.87 3.35
C TYR A 40 -7.16 -9.11 2.55
N SER A 41 -8.31 -9.72 2.89
CA SER A 41 -8.77 -10.91 2.19
C SER A 41 -9.04 -10.61 0.72
N GLN A 42 -9.64 -9.46 0.45
CA GLN A 42 -9.95 -9.09 -0.92
C GLN A 42 -8.68 -8.96 -1.75
N ILE A 43 -7.68 -8.31 -1.18
CA ILE A 43 -6.42 -8.11 -1.88
C ILE A 43 -5.74 -9.44 -2.15
N CYS A 44 -5.73 -10.34 -1.17
CA CYS A 44 -5.12 -11.65 -1.37
C CYS A 44 -5.82 -12.42 -2.47
N GLN A 45 -7.13 -12.33 -2.55
CA GLN A 45 -7.87 -13.02 -3.60
C GLN A 45 -7.50 -12.45 -4.97
N GLN A 46 -7.34 -11.14 -5.06
CA GLN A 46 -6.99 -10.54 -6.33
C GLN A 46 -5.59 -10.91 -6.76
N ILE A 47 -4.67 -11.00 -5.81
CA ILE A 47 -3.32 -11.43 -6.13
C ILE A 47 -3.34 -12.84 -6.68
N GLU A 48 -4.11 -13.73 -6.06
CA GLU A 48 -4.19 -15.10 -6.52
C GLU A 48 -4.79 -15.18 -7.92
N ARG A 49 -5.80 -14.37 -8.20
CA ARG A 49 -6.38 -14.36 -9.52
C ARG A 49 -5.37 -13.91 -10.56
N LEU A 50 -4.60 -12.88 -10.24
CA LEU A 50 -3.62 -12.38 -11.18
C LEU A 50 -2.50 -13.39 -11.40
N GLN A 51 -2.09 -14.07 -10.35
CA GLN A 51 -1.03 -15.05 -10.47
C GLN A 51 -1.47 -16.28 -11.23
N SER A 52 -2.77 -16.58 -11.21
CA SER A 52 -3.27 -17.74 -11.91
C SER A 52 -3.73 -17.40 -13.33
N GLY A 53 -3.57 -16.17 -13.74
CA GLY A 53 -3.94 -15.79 -15.10
C GLY A 53 -5.39 -15.49 -15.31
N GLN A 54 -6.16 -15.33 -14.25
CA GLN A 54 -7.58 -15.08 -14.39
C GLN A 54 -7.92 -13.61 -14.51
N GLY A 55 -6.95 -12.73 -14.42
CA GLY A 55 -7.19 -11.31 -14.57
C GLY A 55 -5.92 -10.65 -15.03
N ASN A 56 -6.03 -9.40 -15.47
CA ASN A 56 -4.87 -8.66 -15.94
C ASN A 56 -4.46 -7.57 -14.97
N GLU A 57 -5.41 -6.99 -14.28
CA GLU A 57 -5.09 -5.91 -13.37
C GLU A 57 -6.26 -5.67 -12.44
N TRP A 58 -6.01 -4.99 -11.37
CA TRP A 58 -7.03 -4.67 -10.40
C TRP A 58 -6.62 -3.37 -9.70
N ARG A 59 -7.56 -2.53 -9.38
CA ARG A 59 -7.27 -1.25 -8.78
C ARG A 59 -8.19 -1.02 -7.58
N LEU A 60 -7.63 -0.44 -6.53
CA LEU A 60 -8.39 -0.09 -5.35
C LEU A 60 -8.09 1.35 -5.01
N VAL A 61 -9.09 2.19 -5.02
CA VAL A 61 -8.91 3.60 -4.70
C VAL A 61 -9.18 3.80 -3.22
N GLY A 62 -8.21 4.32 -2.49
CA GLY A 62 -8.34 4.56 -1.08
C GLY A 62 -8.61 6.01 -0.77
N LYS A 63 -8.46 6.37 0.49
CA LYS A 63 -8.73 7.73 0.92
C LYS A 63 -7.66 8.70 0.41
N ALA A 64 -6.43 8.37 0.60
CA ALA A 64 -5.33 9.23 0.20
C ALA A 64 -4.42 8.55 -0.81
N LEU A 65 -4.34 7.25 -0.75
CA LEU A 65 -3.46 6.47 -1.61
C LEU A 65 -4.28 5.39 -2.29
N SER A 66 -3.84 5.01 -3.48
CA SER A 66 -4.51 3.97 -4.24
C SER A 66 -3.54 2.84 -4.53
N LEU A 67 -4.08 1.67 -4.78
CA LEU A 67 -3.30 0.48 -5.08
C LEU A 67 -3.68 -0.03 -6.46
N GLU A 68 -2.68 -0.35 -7.26
CA GLU A 68 -2.89 -1.00 -8.55
C GLU A 68 -2.08 -2.27 -8.57
N LEU A 69 -2.71 -3.35 -8.99
CA LEU A 69 -2.01 -4.62 -9.13
C LEU A 69 -2.11 -5.07 -10.57
N ASP A 70 -1.03 -5.64 -11.09
CA ASP A 70 -1.13 -6.32 -12.37
C ASP A 70 -0.38 -7.64 -12.23
N ILE A 71 -0.20 -8.36 -13.32
CA ILE A 71 0.35 -9.70 -13.19
C ILE A 71 1.82 -9.71 -12.79
N GLU A 72 2.45 -8.56 -12.83
CA GLU A 72 3.87 -8.51 -12.51
C GLU A 72 4.22 -7.67 -11.31
N GLN A 73 3.43 -6.69 -10.98
CA GLN A 73 3.84 -5.77 -9.93
C GLN A 73 2.67 -5.11 -9.23
N ALA A 74 2.99 -4.48 -8.13
CA ALA A 74 2.04 -3.67 -7.36
C ALA A 74 2.56 -2.24 -7.38
N ARG A 75 1.64 -1.31 -7.45
CA ARG A 75 1.96 0.10 -7.45
C ARG A 75 1.05 0.80 -6.45
N ILE A 76 1.64 1.64 -5.60
CA ILE A 76 0.87 2.45 -4.68
C ILE A 76 1.18 3.89 -5.01
N PHE A 77 0.17 4.72 -5.09
CA PHE A 77 0.37 6.10 -5.49
C PHE A 77 -0.67 7.00 -4.82
N ALA A 78 -0.29 8.25 -4.65
CA ALA A 78 -1.20 9.21 -4.03
C ALA A 78 -2.31 9.55 -5.01
N ASN A 79 -3.50 9.71 -4.49
CA ASN A 79 -4.64 10.02 -5.34
C ASN A 79 -4.45 11.30 -6.13
N ASP A 80 -3.72 12.25 -5.55
CA ASP A 80 -3.49 13.52 -6.24
C ASP A 80 -2.75 13.37 -7.55
N ILE A 81 -1.91 12.36 -7.67
CA ILE A 81 -1.14 12.19 -8.89
C ILE A 81 -2.05 11.90 -10.07
N GLU A 82 -3.08 11.09 -9.83
CA GLU A 82 -3.95 10.73 -10.92
C GLU A 82 -5.02 11.77 -11.18
N ASP A 83 -5.38 12.51 -10.17
CA ASP A 83 -6.48 13.42 -10.29
C ASP A 83 -5.96 14.78 -10.20
N ASN A 84 -5.25 15.26 -11.15
CA ASN A 84 -4.62 16.52 -10.95
C ASN A 84 -5.30 17.59 -11.63
N ASP A 85 -6.49 17.48 -11.92
CA ASP A 85 -7.09 18.53 -12.53
C ASP A 85 -7.17 19.61 -11.67
N ASP A 86 -7.06 20.33 -11.64
CA ASP A 86 -7.21 21.47 -11.00
C ASP A 86 -6.62 21.70 -9.89
N GLN A 87 -6.21 21.47 -9.56
CA GLN A 87 -5.77 21.75 -8.54
C GLN A 87 -4.96 22.53 -8.28
N GLU A 88 -4.91 23.02 -8.08
CA GLU A 88 -4.22 23.82 -7.74
C GLU A 88 -3.64 23.63 -6.71
N LEU A 89 -3.32 23.23 -6.40
CA LEU A 89 -2.82 22.99 -5.53
C LEU A 89 -2.13 23.44 -4.76
N ASP A 90 -1.83 23.30 -4.28
CA ASP A 90 -1.53 23.61 -3.27
C ASP A 90 -0.34 23.06 -2.89
N GLU A 91 0.42 23.76 -2.64
CA GLU A 91 1.57 23.36 -2.36
C GLU A 91 1.67 22.82 -1.09
N SER A 92 0.83 22.90 -0.33
CA SER A 92 0.93 22.31 0.93
C SER A 92 0.91 20.84 0.81
N MET A 93 0.69 20.35 -0.34
CA MET A 93 0.75 19.03 -0.52
C MET A 93 2.03 18.58 -0.22
N SER A 94 2.29 17.77 0.58
CA SER A 94 3.55 17.52 1.03
C SER A 94 4.19 16.28 0.52
N PHE A 95 3.62 15.58 -0.38
CA PHE A 95 4.28 14.40 -0.89
C PHE A 95 5.29 14.75 -1.93
N TYR A 96 6.50 14.22 -1.80
CA TYR A 96 7.47 14.34 -2.86
C TYR A 96 7.25 13.14 -3.74
N ASP A 97 7.88 13.12 -4.90
CA ASP A 97 7.67 12.04 -5.83
C ASP A 97 7.97 10.70 -5.21
N GLY A 98 9.04 10.56 -4.46
CA GLY A 98 9.39 9.28 -3.89
C GLY A 98 8.48 8.84 -2.79
N GLU A 99 7.78 9.79 -2.16
CA GLU A 99 6.87 9.45 -1.08
C GLU A 99 5.46 9.25 -1.56
N SER A 100 5.16 9.64 -2.78
CA SER A 100 3.80 9.54 -3.27
C SER A 100 3.58 8.36 -4.17
N GLU A 101 4.60 7.59 -4.45
CA GLU A 101 4.46 6.46 -5.33
C GLU A 101 5.49 5.39 -4.99
N ALA A 102 5.11 4.14 -5.00
CA ALA A 102 6.02 3.05 -4.74
C ALA A 102 5.63 1.87 -5.61
N PHE A 103 6.64 1.11 -6.05
CA PHE A 103 6.44 -0.07 -6.87
C PHE A 103 7.15 -1.24 -6.25
N CYS A 104 6.62 -2.44 -6.40
CA CYS A 104 7.36 -3.64 -6.07
C CYS A 104 6.74 -4.80 -6.85
N GLY A 105 7.42 -5.92 -6.89
CA GLY A 105 6.88 -7.07 -7.58
C GLY A 105 5.61 -7.55 -6.91
N LEU A 106 4.77 -8.22 -7.65
CA LEU A 106 3.52 -8.71 -7.11
C LEU A 106 3.77 -9.70 -5.97
N GLU A 107 4.75 -10.58 -6.14
CA GLU A 107 5.08 -11.53 -5.09
C GLU A 107 5.64 -10.84 -3.86
N ASP A 108 6.46 -9.82 -4.07
CA ASP A 108 7.00 -9.08 -2.95
C ASP A 108 5.90 -8.37 -2.20
N PHE A 109 4.95 -7.82 -2.93
CA PHE A 109 3.82 -7.15 -2.30
C PHE A 109 3.01 -8.14 -1.47
N TYR A 110 2.79 -9.33 -2.00
CA TYR A 110 2.06 -10.35 -1.27
C TYR A 110 2.79 -10.69 0.03
N ASP A 111 4.10 -10.87 -0.04
CA ASP A 111 4.88 -11.18 1.16
C ASP A 111 4.77 -10.05 2.19
N VAL A 112 4.75 -8.82 1.71
CA VAL A 112 4.66 -7.68 2.61
C VAL A 112 3.33 -7.69 3.35
N ILE A 113 2.22 -7.87 2.63
CA ILE A 113 0.93 -7.78 3.30
C ILE A 113 0.69 -8.98 4.21
N VAL A 114 1.22 -10.14 3.87
CA VAL A 114 1.11 -11.30 4.74
C VAL A 114 1.91 -11.07 6.01
N SER A 115 3.11 -10.51 5.87
CA SER A 115 3.94 -10.21 7.03
C SER A 115 3.29 -9.14 7.91
N TRP A 116 2.68 -8.15 7.29
CA TRP A 116 1.97 -7.10 8.03
C TRP A 116 0.83 -7.70 8.84
N ARG A 117 0.05 -8.59 8.21
CA ARG A 117 -1.08 -9.19 8.89
C ARG A 117 -0.60 -10.06 10.05
N ARG A 118 0.48 -10.78 9.85
CA ARG A 118 1.03 -11.61 10.91
C ARG A 118 1.51 -10.73 12.07
N PHE A 119 2.12 -9.60 11.75
CA PHE A 119 2.59 -8.70 12.79
C PHE A 119 1.44 -8.15 13.60
N ILE A 120 0.35 -7.79 12.95
CA ILE A 120 -0.82 -7.28 13.65
C ILE A 120 -1.43 -8.35 14.54
N ASP A 121 -1.49 -9.58 14.05
CA ASP A 121 -2.10 -10.65 14.80
C ASP A 121 -1.28 -11.11 15.98
N GLU A 122 0.01 -10.86 15.97
CA GLU A 122 0.82 -11.26 17.08
C GLU A 122 0.79 -10.22 18.12
N LYS A 123 0.02 -10.31 19.07
CA LYS A 123 0.00 -9.28 20.07
C LYS A 123 0.63 -9.65 21.34
#